data_6c7bac97251c02aef9b793ee1d36c2a0
#
_entry.id   6c7bac97251c02aef9b793ee1d36c2a0
#
_cell.length_a   1.000
_cell.length_b   1.000
_cell.length_c   1.000
_cell.angle_alpha   90.00
_cell.angle_beta   90.00
_cell.angle_gamma   90.00
#
_symmetry.space_group_name_H-M   'P 1'
#
loop_
_entity.id
_entity.type
_entity.pdbx_description
1 polymer ?
#
loop_
_entity_poly.entity_id
_entity_poly.type
_entity_poly.pdbx_seq_one_letter_code
_entity_poly.pdbx_strand_id
1 'polypeptide(L)'
;MRDDQEQRRPAPHRPPDPETVWLDIDTARGVDAAGNEILPVLGGRRTKHATLSDLLTTALHHNARRLIVCGNIPDQPQSWLLPDTPAHTREFNQDWHVRGLFMLSGRPARGRFTHKETDRNLDILVADEWFPGQTLTPIQARWAWRELTHIIATRIDRDWALMDRPGAEGINLWKLRTPESYRMEPMDPELGALIQHTSPQHRYELCVDDGNPEDREKGWRPTVPAGPIPNFVYIDGRFMYAGSVTGEIGAAPATLLSATEARDLFTNNPWHPARYHIRFTVPSWWDDIGLLPVKRTKGRAGWFWPNVPGTTHETWVDTAELKLAIDEGWDTEAGPDGPITQPIEFLEGIKLTKVDPIRGWVKTIQDMIDIAEKRWADKNPTATTILTSALKNMLRVTIGQMSAS
;
A
#
# COMPACT_ATOMS: atom_id res chain seq x y z
N MET A 1 -32.16 26.41 -6.62
CA MET A 1 -30.81 26.57 -7.16
C MET A 1 -29.99 27.20 -6.05
N ARG A 2 -29.30 26.39 -5.26
CA ARG A 2 -28.31 26.84 -4.28
C ARG A 2 -26.97 26.76 -5.00
N ASP A 3 -26.28 27.88 -5.09
CA ASP A 3 -24.91 28.00 -5.57
C ASP A 3 -23.99 27.24 -4.61
N ASP A 4 -23.67 26.00 -4.96
CA ASP A 4 -22.56 25.25 -4.38
C ASP A 4 -21.23 25.76 -4.95
N GLN A 5 -20.88 26.98 -4.60
CA GLN A 5 -19.50 27.41 -4.61
C GLN A 5 -18.82 26.78 -3.38
N GLU A 6 -18.58 25.47 -3.47
CA GLU A 6 -17.65 24.79 -2.57
C GLU A 6 -16.33 25.56 -2.59
N GLN A 7 -16.08 26.30 -1.51
CA GLN A 7 -14.79 26.93 -1.27
C GLN A 7 -13.74 25.81 -1.20
N ARG A 8 -13.18 25.47 -2.37
CA ARG A 8 -12.04 24.56 -2.46
C ARG A 8 -10.93 25.16 -1.61
N ARG A 9 -10.61 24.53 -0.47
CA ARG A 9 -9.41 24.91 0.27
C ARG A 9 -8.26 24.85 -0.70
N PRO A 10 -7.48 25.94 -0.87
CA PRO A 10 -6.31 25.91 -1.72
C PRO A 10 -5.42 24.76 -1.23
N ALA A 11 -4.95 23.93 -2.16
CA ALA A 11 -3.91 22.96 -1.82
C ALA A 11 -2.78 23.70 -1.11
N PRO A 12 -2.18 23.12 -0.07
CA PRO A 12 -1.06 23.76 0.58
C PRO A 12 -0.07 24.17 -0.50
N HIS A 13 0.31 25.45 -0.49
CA HIS A 13 1.22 26.02 -1.48
C HIS A 13 2.53 25.23 -1.38
N ARG A 14 2.78 24.38 -2.35
CA ARG A 14 4.07 23.70 -2.43
C ARG A 14 5.07 24.68 -3.01
N PRO A 15 6.23 24.83 -2.37
CA PRO A 15 7.32 25.56 -2.98
C PRO A 15 7.65 24.91 -4.34
N PRO A 16 8.17 25.70 -5.31
CA PRO A 16 8.67 25.15 -6.55
C PRO A 16 9.61 23.98 -6.24
N ASP A 17 9.67 23.00 -7.12
CA ASP A 17 10.45 21.78 -6.93
C ASP A 17 11.85 22.14 -6.41
N PRO A 18 12.27 21.64 -5.25
CA PRO A 18 13.56 22.02 -4.71
C PRO A 18 14.63 21.66 -5.74
N GLU A 19 15.73 22.39 -5.76
CA GLU A 19 16.89 22.12 -6.62
C GLU A 19 17.21 20.62 -6.51
N THR A 20 16.83 19.89 -7.55
CA THR A 20 16.91 18.44 -7.61
C THR A 20 17.98 18.02 -8.60
N VAL A 21 18.78 17.05 -8.22
CA VAL A 21 19.76 16.39 -9.09
C VAL A 21 19.46 14.90 -9.16
N TRP A 22 19.71 14.33 -10.33
CA TRP A 22 19.61 12.87 -10.58
C TRP A 22 21.02 12.36 -10.84
N LEU A 23 21.52 11.49 -9.98
CA LEU A 23 22.87 10.93 -10.09
C LEU A 23 22.82 9.42 -10.20
N ASP A 24 23.70 8.89 -11.04
CA ASP A 24 23.92 7.46 -11.18
C ASP A 24 24.68 6.92 -9.96
N ILE A 25 24.23 5.80 -9.41
CA ILE A 25 24.76 5.22 -8.17
C ILE A 25 26.21 4.81 -8.27
N ASP A 26 26.65 4.34 -9.45
CA ASP A 26 28.00 3.82 -9.61
C ASP A 26 29.03 4.92 -9.93
N THR A 27 28.60 5.97 -10.61
CA THR A 27 29.51 6.96 -11.18
C THR A 27 29.39 8.34 -10.57
N ALA A 28 28.35 8.62 -9.79
CA ALA A 28 27.94 9.95 -9.32
C ALA A 28 27.80 10.99 -10.46
N ARG A 29 27.72 10.57 -11.71
CA ARG A 29 27.41 11.41 -12.86
C ARG A 29 25.90 11.54 -12.99
N GLY A 30 25.46 12.65 -13.58
CA GLY A 30 24.02 12.80 -13.79
C GLY A 30 23.62 14.10 -14.43
N VAL A 31 22.44 14.58 -14.02
CA VAL A 31 21.86 15.83 -14.55
C VAL A 31 21.17 16.63 -13.46
N ASP A 32 21.14 17.94 -13.63
CA ASP A 32 20.34 18.85 -12.81
C ASP A 32 18.89 18.97 -13.29
N ALA A 33 18.08 19.78 -12.63
CA ALA A 33 16.69 20.03 -12.99
C ALA A 33 16.54 20.67 -14.38
N ALA A 34 17.50 21.46 -14.84
CA ALA A 34 17.50 22.04 -16.18
C ALA A 34 17.92 21.04 -17.27
N GLY A 35 18.62 19.97 -16.89
CA GLY A 35 19.16 18.94 -17.78
C GLY A 35 20.63 19.15 -18.12
N ASN A 36 21.30 20.04 -17.41
CA ASN A 36 22.74 20.19 -17.56
C ASN A 36 23.45 18.99 -16.97
N GLU A 37 24.53 18.57 -17.61
CA GLU A 37 25.37 17.47 -17.11
C GLU A 37 26.03 17.82 -15.78
N ILE A 38 26.01 16.86 -14.87
CA ILE A 38 26.71 16.90 -13.59
C ILE A 38 27.89 15.94 -13.65
N LEU A 39 29.08 16.48 -13.37
CA LEU A 39 30.28 15.70 -13.20
C LEU A 39 30.53 15.40 -11.71
N PRO A 40 31.05 14.20 -11.39
CA PRO A 40 31.26 13.80 -10.01
C PRO A 40 32.38 14.61 -9.32
N VAL A 41 32.17 14.89 -8.05
CA VAL A 41 33.16 15.50 -7.16
C VAL A 41 33.75 14.39 -6.29
N LEU A 42 34.88 13.79 -6.72
CA LEU A 42 35.44 12.56 -6.13
C LEU A 42 36.60 12.80 -5.16
N GLY A 43 36.78 14.00 -4.63
CA GLY A 43 37.81 14.29 -3.66
C GLY A 43 39.24 13.85 -4.06
N GLY A 44 39.54 13.78 -5.37
CA GLY A 44 40.83 13.34 -5.92
C GLY A 44 41.05 11.83 -5.98
N ARG A 45 40.05 11.01 -5.63
CA ARG A 45 40.13 9.56 -5.71
C ARG A 45 39.80 9.06 -7.11
N ARG A 46 40.60 8.10 -7.59
CA ARG A 46 40.20 7.24 -8.73
C ARG A 46 39.47 6.03 -8.18
N THR A 47 38.19 6.17 -7.91
CA THR A 47 37.36 5.03 -7.46
C THR A 47 36.69 4.37 -8.64
N LYS A 48 36.55 3.04 -8.57
CA LYS A 48 35.87 2.25 -9.59
C LYS A 48 34.34 2.42 -9.49
N HIS A 49 33.85 2.78 -8.30
CA HIS A 49 32.46 3.02 -7.98
C HIS A 49 32.35 4.21 -7.03
N ALA A 50 31.31 5.01 -7.23
CA ALA A 50 31.00 6.12 -6.32
C ALA A 50 30.50 5.60 -4.95
N THR A 51 30.85 6.31 -3.91
CA THR A 51 30.34 6.07 -2.56
C THR A 51 29.14 6.97 -2.25
N LEU A 52 28.41 6.70 -1.18
CA LEU A 52 27.37 7.62 -0.70
C LEU A 52 27.94 9.04 -0.45
N SER A 53 29.14 9.14 0.11
CA SER A 53 29.79 10.43 0.32
C SER A 53 30.04 11.18 -0.99
N ASP A 54 30.47 10.47 -2.05
CA ASP A 54 30.69 11.06 -3.37
C ASP A 54 29.36 11.58 -3.98
N LEU A 55 28.28 10.82 -3.84
CA LEU A 55 26.94 11.23 -4.28
C LEU A 55 26.46 12.48 -3.56
N LEU A 56 26.55 12.50 -2.23
CA LEU A 56 26.14 13.63 -1.40
C LEU A 56 26.99 14.87 -1.66
N THR A 57 28.31 14.71 -1.75
CA THR A 57 29.25 15.83 -2.03
C THR A 57 29.00 16.40 -3.42
N THR A 58 28.79 15.55 -4.43
CA THR A 58 28.44 16.00 -5.79
C THR A 58 27.14 16.79 -5.79
N ALA A 59 26.09 16.27 -5.14
CA ALA A 59 24.81 16.97 -5.04
C ALA A 59 24.92 18.32 -4.31
N LEU A 60 25.68 18.36 -3.21
CA LEU A 60 25.94 19.59 -2.45
C LEU A 60 26.67 20.65 -3.28
N HIS A 61 27.69 20.25 -4.06
CA HIS A 61 28.46 21.13 -4.94
C HIS A 61 27.57 21.79 -5.99
N HIS A 62 26.55 21.08 -6.48
CA HIS A 62 25.55 21.59 -7.40
C HIS A 62 24.35 22.28 -6.72
N ASN A 63 24.49 22.67 -5.46
CA ASN A 63 23.47 23.38 -4.68
C ASN A 63 22.14 22.62 -4.55
N ALA A 64 22.14 21.32 -4.72
CA ALA A 64 20.93 20.51 -4.61
C ALA A 64 20.39 20.50 -3.17
N ARG A 65 19.08 20.42 -3.06
CA ARG A 65 18.34 20.09 -1.81
C ARG A 65 17.75 18.69 -1.85
N ARG A 66 17.67 18.12 -3.04
CA ARG A 66 17.18 16.75 -3.27
C ARG A 66 18.12 16.02 -4.21
N LEU A 67 18.49 14.82 -3.81
CA LEU A 67 19.25 13.88 -4.62
C LEU A 67 18.37 12.67 -4.95
N ILE A 68 18.19 12.38 -6.23
CA ILE A 68 17.55 11.16 -6.70
C ILE A 68 18.62 10.24 -7.26
N VAL A 69 18.83 9.11 -6.58
CA VAL A 69 19.80 8.09 -7.00
C VAL A 69 19.17 7.20 -8.06
N CYS A 70 19.89 7.01 -9.15
CA CYS A 70 19.47 6.26 -10.33
C CYS A 70 20.42 5.08 -10.61
N GLY A 71 20.05 4.23 -11.53
CA GLY A 71 20.85 3.07 -11.91
C GLY A 71 20.38 1.79 -11.24
N ASN A 72 21.26 0.81 -11.16
CA ASN A 72 20.96 -0.48 -10.56
C ASN A 72 21.10 -0.40 -9.03
N ILE A 73 20.01 -0.07 -8.35
CA ILE A 73 20.00 0.04 -6.90
C ILE A 73 20.06 -1.37 -6.29
N PRO A 74 21.05 -1.69 -5.45
CA PRO A 74 21.14 -2.99 -4.80
C PRO A 74 19.93 -3.28 -3.90
N ASP A 75 19.47 -4.53 -3.90
CA ASP A 75 18.39 -4.99 -3.02
C ASP A 75 18.75 -4.89 -1.53
N GLN A 76 20.04 -4.90 -1.23
CA GLN A 76 20.56 -4.75 0.12
C GLN A 76 21.08 -3.33 0.33
N PRO A 77 20.36 -2.45 1.06
CA PRO A 77 20.76 -1.06 1.30
C PRO A 77 22.13 -0.92 1.96
N GLN A 78 22.56 -1.92 2.70
CA GLN A 78 23.83 -1.90 3.43
C GLN A 78 25.06 -1.88 2.52
N SER A 79 24.94 -2.30 1.25
CA SER A 79 26.09 -2.38 0.36
C SER A 79 26.56 -1.05 -0.20
N TRP A 80 25.75 -0.01 -0.16
CA TRP A 80 26.13 1.32 -0.67
C TRP A 80 25.82 2.50 0.24
N LEU A 81 24.93 2.33 1.22
CA LEU A 81 24.49 3.38 2.13
C LEU A 81 25.28 3.42 3.43
N LEU A 82 25.76 2.28 3.89
CA LEU A 82 26.63 2.22 5.07
C LEU A 82 28.05 1.96 4.59
N PRO A 83 28.99 2.78 5.00
CA PRO A 83 30.38 2.54 4.67
C PRO A 83 30.82 1.17 5.19
N ASP A 84 31.24 0.31 4.31
CA ASP A 84 31.62 -1.09 4.60
C ASP A 84 32.87 -1.20 5.50
N THR A 85 33.57 -0.10 5.71
CA THR A 85 34.77 -0.07 6.52
C THR A 85 34.73 1.00 7.60
N PRO A 86 35.43 0.78 8.75
CA PRO A 86 35.56 1.82 9.79
C PRO A 86 36.18 3.13 9.29
N ALA A 87 37.00 3.07 8.23
CA ALA A 87 37.58 4.25 7.60
C ALA A 87 36.51 5.08 6.87
N HIS A 88 35.68 4.43 6.03
CA HIS A 88 34.58 5.11 5.32
C HIS A 88 33.54 5.65 6.30
N THR A 89 33.24 4.93 7.40
CA THR A 89 32.33 5.41 8.45
C THR A 89 32.87 6.68 9.11
N ARG A 90 34.16 6.73 9.39
CA ARG A 90 34.79 7.92 9.96
C ARG A 90 34.76 9.11 9.01
N GLU A 91 35.09 8.88 7.75
CA GLU A 91 35.07 9.92 6.72
C GLU A 91 33.67 10.48 6.52
N PHE A 92 32.69 9.61 6.37
CA PHE A 92 31.29 10.02 6.27
C PHE A 92 30.84 10.82 7.49
N ASN A 93 31.14 10.33 8.69
CA ASN A 93 30.78 10.98 9.96
C ASN A 93 31.56 12.28 10.22
N GLN A 94 32.63 12.60 9.49
CA GLN A 94 33.28 13.90 9.56
C GLN A 94 32.41 14.98 8.95
N ASP A 95 31.83 14.71 7.78
CA ASP A 95 31.20 15.73 6.95
C ASP A 95 29.67 15.76 7.08
N TRP A 96 29.05 14.65 7.47
CA TRP A 96 27.62 14.49 7.44
C TRP A 96 26.99 14.09 8.76
N HIS A 97 25.81 14.65 9.04
CA HIS A 97 24.86 14.14 10.02
C HIS A 97 23.66 13.51 9.30
N VAL A 98 23.22 12.38 9.80
CA VAL A 98 22.01 11.71 9.32
C VAL A 98 20.85 12.04 10.24
N ARG A 99 19.77 12.62 9.70
CA ARG A 99 18.53 12.84 10.43
C ARG A 99 17.40 12.04 9.76
N GLY A 100 16.73 11.19 10.56
CA GLY A 100 15.56 10.47 10.07
C GLY A 100 15.87 9.44 8.98
N LEU A 101 16.99 8.73 9.10
CA LEU A 101 17.30 7.61 8.22
C LEU A 101 16.34 6.44 8.52
N PHE A 102 15.45 6.16 7.61
CA PHE A 102 14.59 4.98 7.68
C PHE A 102 15.22 3.85 6.89
N MET A 103 15.94 2.99 7.58
CA MET A 103 16.37 1.71 7.02
C MET A 103 15.22 0.72 7.16
N LEU A 104 14.44 0.54 6.11
CA LEU A 104 13.51 -0.56 6.02
C LEU A 104 14.29 -1.77 5.49
N SER A 105 14.20 -2.90 6.19
CA SER A 105 14.79 -4.15 5.73
C SER A 105 14.34 -4.46 4.30
N GLY A 106 15.30 -4.67 3.41
CA GLY A 106 15.03 -4.99 2.00
C GLY A 106 14.62 -3.81 1.09
N ARG A 107 14.78 -2.55 1.53
CA ARG A 107 14.54 -1.38 0.67
C ARG A 107 15.68 -0.38 0.76
N PRO A 108 15.96 0.37 -0.33
CA PRO A 108 16.95 1.43 -0.32
C PRO A 108 16.62 2.47 0.74
N ALA A 109 17.64 2.97 1.44
CA ALA A 109 17.44 3.96 2.48
C ALA A 109 17.01 5.29 1.89
N ARG A 110 16.17 5.97 2.63
CA ARG A 110 15.82 7.39 2.48
C ARG A 110 16.27 8.10 3.71
N GLY A 111 16.53 9.37 3.59
CA GLY A 111 16.82 10.18 4.76
C GLY A 111 17.19 11.60 4.40
N ARG A 112 17.33 12.38 5.44
CA ARG A 112 17.86 13.72 5.37
C ARG A 112 19.28 13.70 5.90
N PHE A 113 20.19 14.22 5.09
CA PHE A 113 21.58 14.38 5.43
C PHE A 113 21.86 15.88 5.63
N THR A 114 22.53 16.22 6.70
CA THR A 114 22.96 17.60 6.97
C THR A 114 24.48 17.67 6.88
N HIS A 115 25.00 18.51 6.00
CA HIS A 115 26.44 18.78 5.89
C HIS A 115 26.90 19.63 7.07
N LYS A 116 27.88 19.17 7.83
CA LYS A 116 28.25 19.75 9.10
C LYS A 116 28.82 21.16 8.98
N GLU A 117 29.65 21.40 7.98
CA GLU A 117 30.30 22.67 7.77
C GLU A 117 29.32 23.75 7.30
N THR A 118 28.38 23.41 6.43
CA THR A 118 27.47 24.39 5.79
C THR A 118 26.06 24.39 6.36
N ASP A 119 25.74 23.47 7.28
CA ASP A 119 24.38 23.20 7.83
C ASP A 119 23.28 23.01 6.76
N ARG A 120 23.70 22.68 5.54
CA ARG A 120 22.77 22.44 4.43
C ARG A 120 22.16 21.05 4.51
N ASN A 121 20.86 21.00 4.30
CA ASN A 121 20.13 19.76 4.26
C ASN A 121 19.98 19.24 2.82
N LEU A 122 20.18 17.95 2.66
CA LEU A 122 19.98 17.21 1.41
C LEU A 122 19.09 15.99 1.66
N ASP A 123 17.96 15.94 0.98
CA ASP A 123 17.07 14.79 1.00
C ASP A 123 17.49 13.79 -0.09
N ILE A 124 17.67 12.53 0.28
CA ILE A 124 18.02 11.46 -0.65
C ILE A 124 16.82 10.57 -0.93
N LEU A 125 16.60 10.26 -2.19
CA LEU A 125 15.57 9.37 -2.72
C LEU A 125 16.21 8.41 -3.71
N VAL A 126 15.53 7.30 -4.01
CA VAL A 126 15.90 6.41 -5.10
C VAL A 126 14.83 6.42 -6.19
N ALA A 127 15.25 6.40 -7.43
CA ALA A 127 14.34 6.44 -8.58
C ALA A 127 13.37 5.24 -8.59
N ASP A 128 13.83 4.06 -8.15
CA ASP A 128 13.02 2.84 -8.08
C ASP A 128 11.81 2.97 -7.15
N GLU A 129 11.82 3.89 -6.19
CA GLU A 129 10.66 4.09 -5.34
C GLU A 129 9.44 4.62 -6.09
N TRP A 130 9.66 5.52 -7.05
CA TRP A 130 8.63 6.02 -7.94
C TRP A 130 8.41 5.14 -9.16
N PHE A 131 9.47 4.52 -9.68
CA PHE A 131 9.51 3.74 -10.91
C PHE A 131 9.96 2.29 -10.65
N PRO A 132 9.19 1.51 -9.87
CA PRO A 132 9.61 0.18 -9.42
C PRO A 132 9.85 -0.77 -10.58
N GLY A 133 10.91 -1.56 -10.46
CA GLY A 133 11.32 -2.52 -11.48
C GLY A 133 11.89 -1.91 -12.76
N GLN A 134 12.22 -0.59 -12.72
CA GLN A 134 12.82 0.13 -13.84
C GLN A 134 14.24 0.60 -13.48
N THR A 135 15.24 0.09 -14.17
CA THR A 135 16.61 0.61 -14.05
C THR A 135 16.75 1.84 -14.94
N LEU A 136 16.52 3.02 -14.38
CA LEU A 136 16.54 4.29 -15.12
C LEU A 136 17.90 4.97 -14.99
N THR A 137 18.41 5.47 -16.11
CA THR A 137 19.53 6.42 -16.11
C THR A 137 19.07 7.77 -15.54
N PRO A 138 19.98 8.65 -15.05
CA PRO A 138 19.64 9.98 -14.58
C PRO A 138 18.80 10.79 -15.54
N ILE A 139 19.09 10.75 -16.83
CA ILE A 139 18.36 11.47 -17.88
C ILE A 139 16.94 10.91 -18.01
N GLN A 140 16.79 9.59 -18.00
CA GLN A 140 15.47 8.93 -18.08
C GLN A 140 14.63 9.20 -16.84
N ALA A 141 15.22 9.11 -15.65
CA ALA A 141 14.54 9.36 -14.38
C ALA A 141 14.06 10.82 -14.29
N ARG A 142 14.92 11.78 -14.67
CA ARG A 142 14.55 13.19 -14.75
C ARG A 142 13.39 13.41 -15.72
N TRP A 143 13.48 12.82 -16.91
CA TRP A 143 12.42 12.91 -17.90
C TRP A 143 11.10 12.34 -17.35
N ALA A 144 11.12 11.13 -16.79
CA ALA A 144 9.95 10.47 -16.24
C ALA A 144 9.33 11.29 -15.08
N TRP A 145 10.16 11.87 -14.21
CA TRP A 145 9.72 12.75 -13.13
C TRP A 145 8.96 13.97 -13.65
N ARG A 146 9.50 14.63 -14.67
CA ARG A 146 8.87 15.81 -15.28
C ARG A 146 7.56 15.46 -15.98
N GLU A 147 7.53 14.37 -16.75
CA GLU A 147 6.31 13.93 -17.42
C GLU A 147 5.22 13.53 -16.42
N LEU A 148 5.58 12.81 -15.35
CA LEU A 148 4.64 12.45 -14.29
C LEU A 148 4.08 13.72 -13.62
N THR A 149 4.95 14.68 -13.28
CA THR A 149 4.54 15.99 -12.76
C THR A 149 3.56 16.69 -13.71
N HIS A 150 3.86 16.71 -15.01
CA HIS A 150 3.00 17.33 -16.02
C HIS A 150 1.64 16.62 -16.15
N ILE A 151 1.59 15.29 -16.13
CA ILE A 151 0.34 14.52 -16.18
C ILE A 151 -0.54 14.87 -14.98
N ILE A 152 0.04 14.87 -13.77
CA ILE A 152 -0.70 15.23 -12.55
C ILE A 152 -1.19 16.67 -12.62
N ALA A 153 -0.32 17.63 -12.97
CA ALA A 153 -0.66 19.04 -13.11
C ALA A 153 -1.82 19.25 -14.11
N THR A 154 -1.75 18.58 -15.27
CA THR A 154 -2.79 18.63 -16.30
C THR A 154 -4.13 18.11 -15.78
N ARG A 155 -4.12 16.98 -15.06
CA ARG A 155 -5.36 16.35 -14.57
C ARG A 155 -6.02 17.14 -13.43
N ILE A 156 -5.23 17.79 -12.59
CA ILE A 156 -5.74 18.56 -11.45
C ILE A 156 -5.93 20.05 -11.78
N ASP A 157 -5.54 20.48 -12.98
CA ASP A 157 -5.67 21.85 -13.48
C ASP A 157 -4.97 22.90 -12.59
N ARG A 158 -3.72 22.64 -12.22
CA ARG A 158 -2.85 23.56 -11.46
C ARG A 158 -1.39 23.15 -11.50
N ASP A 159 -0.50 24.09 -11.17
CA ASP A 159 0.91 23.79 -10.95
C ASP A 159 1.10 22.74 -9.86
N TRP A 160 2.02 21.82 -10.10
CA TRP A 160 2.26 20.70 -9.22
C TRP A 160 3.75 20.43 -9.07
N ALA A 161 4.14 19.98 -7.88
CA ALA A 161 5.47 19.42 -7.61
C ALA A 161 5.29 18.07 -6.94
N LEU A 162 5.98 17.04 -7.43
CA LEU A 162 5.89 15.70 -6.85
C LEU A 162 6.43 15.66 -5.43
N MET A 163 5.76 14.91 -4.59
CA MET A 163 6.26 14.58 -3.25
C MET A 163 7.42 13.59 -3.33
N ASP A 164 8.12 13.46 -2.23
CA ASP A 164 9.23 12.52 -2.11
C ASP A 164 8.80 11.06 -2.29
N ARG A 165 7.54 10.75 -1.98
CA ARG A 165 7.03 9.37 -1.95
C ARG A 165 5.73 9.24 -2.72
N PRO A 166 5.58 8.15 -3.49
CA PRO A 166 4.33 7.88 -4.20
C PRO A 166 3.13 7.75 -3.26
N GLY A 167 3.29 7.13 -2.09
CA GLY A 167 2.19 7.02 -1.12
C GLY A 167 1.80 8.37 -0.51
N ALA A 168 2.75 9.24 -0.17
CA ALA A 168 2.44 10.59 0.31
C ALA A 168 1.76 11.43 -0.78
N GLU A 169 2.18 11.27 -2.04
CA GLU A 169 1.56 11.89 -3.21
C GLU A 169 0.10 11.44 -3.36
N GLY A 170 -0.13 10.13 -3.30
CA GLY A 170 -1.47 9.59 -3.42
C GLY A 170 -2.41 10.04 -2.30
N ILE A 171 -1.94 10.11 -1.05
CA ILE A 171 -2.70 10.66 0.08
C ILE A 171 -3.03 12.14 -0.15
N ASN A 172 -2.09 12.91 -0.67
CA ASN A 172 -2.32 14.32 -0.96
C ASN A 172 -3.36 14.51 -2.07
N LEU A 173 -3.28 13.74 -3.15
CA LEU A 173 -4.29 13.72 -4.21
C LEU A 173 -5.65 13.25 -3.69
N TRP A 174 -5.69 12.25 -2.82
CA TRP A 174 -6.91 11.82 -2.17
C TRP A 174 -7.55 12.94 -1.36
N LYS A 175 -6.79 13.63 -0.50
CA LYS A 175 -7.28 14.78 0.28
C LYS A 175 -7.82 15.91 -0.60
N LEU A 176 -7.26 16.11 -1.78
CA LEU A 176 -7.74 17.10 -2.73
C LEU A 176 -9.03 16.70 -3.44
N ARG A 177 -9.26 15.40 -3.60
CA ARG A 177 -10.41 14.86 -4.35
C ARG A 177 -11.53 14.36 -3.45
N THR A 178 -11.28 14.23 -2.16
CA THR A 178 -12.30 13.86 -1.20
C THR A 178 -13.03 15.12 -0.72
N PRO A 179 -14.32 15.27 -1.01
CA PRO A 179 -15.10 16.39 -0.51
C PRO A 179 -15.09 16.45 1.03
N GLU A 180 -15.23 17.63 1.60
CA GLU A 180 -15.23 17.80 3.06
C GLU A 180 -16.37 17.02 3.74
N SER A 181 -17.49 16.85 3.03
CA SER A 181 -18.63 16.02 3.44
C SER A 181 -18.32 14.54 3.58
N TYR A 182 -17.23 14.06 3.00
CA TYR A 182 -16.75 12.67 3.15
C TYR A 182 -15.59 12.53 4.13
N ARG A 183 -15.25 13.58 4.88
CA ARG A 183 -14.30 13.44 5.98
C ARG A 183 -14.92 12.53 7.01
N MET A 184 -14.26 11.40 7.21
CA MET A 184 -14.66 10.46 8.23
C MET A 184 -14.59 11.14 9.60
N GLU A 185 -15.64 11.03 10.38
CA GLU A 185 -15.56 11.35 11.78
C GLU A 185 -14.54 10.41 12.48
N PRO A 186 -13.89 10.86 13.55
CA PRO A 186 -13.04 9.97 14.31
C PRO A 186 -13.87 8.78 14.83
N MET A 187 -13.32 7.58 14.66
CA MET A 187 -13.89 6.37 15.23
C MET A 187 -13.81 6.46 16.76
N ASP A 188 -14.85 6.00 17.44
CA ASP A 188 -14.77 5.75 18.87
C ASP A 188 -13.55 4.86 19.17
N PRO A 189 -12.67 5.23 20.12
CA PRO A 189 -11.43 4.50 20.36
C PRO A 189 -11.62 3.02 20.73
N GLU A 190 -12.68 2.68 21.50
CA GLU A 190 -12.95 1.32 21.92
C GLU A 190 -13.45 0.48 20.74
N LEU A 191 -14.38 1.02 19.96
CA LEU A 191 -14.86 0.36 18.74
C LEU A 191 -13.74 0.25 17.69
N GLY A 192 -12.92 1.28 17.53
CA GLY A 192 -11.77 1.27 16.63
C GLY A 192 -10.76 0.19 17.02
N ALA A 193 -10.43 0.06 18.31
CA ALA A 193 -9.56 -0.98 18.83
C ALA A 193 -10.17 -2.37 18.63
N LEU A 194 -11.46 -2.55 18.86
CA LEU A 194 -12.17 -3.81 18.64
C LEU A 194 -12.10 -4.22 17.16
N ILE A 195 -12.42 -3.30 16.24
CA ILE A 195 -12.35 -3.55 14.80
C ILE A 195 -10.93 -3.94 14.39
N GLN A 196 -9.93 -3.17 14.79
CA GLN A 196 -8.52 -3.47 14.47
C GLN A 196 -8.08 -4.83 15.03
N HIS A 197 -8.47 -5.15 16.26
CA HIS A 197 -8.08 -6.39 16.93
C HIS A 197 -8.77 -7.63 16.34
N THR A 198 -9.92 -7.47 15.72
CA THR A 198 -10.77 -8.54 15.19
C THR A 198 -10.77 -8.63 13.66
N SER A 199 -10.02 -7.76 12.96
CA SER A 199 -9.89 -7.79 11.50
C SER A 199 -8.67 -8.60 11.08
N PRO A 200 -8.85 -9.67 10.27
CA PRO A 200 -7.72 -10.34 9.63
C PRO A 200 -7.12 -9.41 8.57
N GLN A 201 -5.80 -9.17 8.65
CA GLN A 201 -5.15 -8.25 7.71
C GLN A 201 -4.76 -8.89 6.39
N HIS A 202 -4.46 -10.18 6.39
CA HIS A 202 -4.02 -10.90 5.18
C HIS A 202 -4.44 -12.37 5.27
N ARG A 203 -5.04 -12.86 4.19
CA ARG A 203 -5.24 -14.27 3.97
C ARG A 203 -4.20 -14.75 2.96
N TYR A 204 -3.19 -15.48 3.45
CA TYR A 204 -2.29 -16.26 2.60
C TYR A 204 -2.65 -17.72 2.82
N GLU A 205 -3.32 -18.33 1.88
CA GLU A 205 -3.55 -19.76 1.89
C GLU A 205 -2.75 -20.42 0.77
N LEU A 206 -1.77 -21.20 1.19
CA LEU A 206 -1.57 -22.48 0.55
C LEU A 206 -2.55 -23.41 1.25
N CYS A 207 -3.50 -23.96 0.52
CA CYS A 207 -4.43 -24.98 1.03
C CYS A 207 -3.67 -26.28 1.33
N VAL A 208 -2.59 -26.20 2.09
CA VAL A 208 -1.68 -27.29 2.46
C VAL A 208 -1.53 -27.26 3.96
N ASP A 209 -1.49 -28.41 4.55
CA ASP A 209 -1.20 -28.57 5.98
C ASP A 209 0.17 -27.93 6.31
N ASP A 210 0.17 -26.88 7.12
CA ASP A 210 1.38 -26.22 7.59
C ASP A 210 2.07 -27.02 8.73
N GLY A 211 1.52 -28.18 9.08
CA GLY A 211 2.02 -29.04 10.12
C GLY A 211 1.75 -28.56 11.55
N ASN A 212 0.93 -27.50 11.74
CA ASN A 212 0.60 -27.00 13.06
C ASN A 212 -0.52 -27.85 13.73
N PRO A 213 -0.20 -28.63 14.77
CA PRO A 213 -1.20 -29.49 15.44
C PRO A 213 -2.38 -28.71 16.02
N GLU A 214 -2.16 -27.46 16.46
CA GLU A 214 -3.20 -26.65 17.09
C GLU A 214 -4.32 -26.27 16.10
N ASP A 215 -4.00 -26.12 14.83
CA ASP A 215 -5.00 -25.80 13.82
C ASP A 215 -5.87 -27.02 13.51
N ARG A 216 -5.30 -28.22 13.55
CA ARG A 216 -6.05 -29.48 13.42
C ARG A 216 -7.00 -29.68 14.59
N GLU A 217 -6.58 -29.40 15.82
CA GLU A 217 -7.45 -29.47 17.00
C GLU A 217 -8.60 -28.48 16.95
N LYS A 218 -8.41 -27.35 16.24
CA LYS A 218 -9.42 -26.30 16.03
C LYS A 218 -10.27 -26.50 14.77
N GLY A 219 -10.04 -27.58 14.05
CA GLY A 219 -10.86 -27.91 12.92
C GLY A 219 -10.36 -27.42 11.56
N TRP A 220 -9.05 -27.26 11.40
CA TRP A 220 -8.49 -27.04 10.05
C TRP A 220 -7.98 -28.36 9.47
N ARG A 221 -8.20 -28.55 8.17
CA ARG A 221 -7.63 -29.66 7.40
C ARG A 221 -7.16 -29.16 6.03
N PRO A 222 -6.13 -29.75 5.44
CA PRO A 222 -5.74 -29.41 4.08
C PRO A 222 -6.80 -29.85 3.08
N THR A 223 -7.11 -28.97 2.12
CA THR A 223 -8.02 -29.28 1.02
C THR A 223 -7.26 -29.71 -0.24
N VAL A 224 -5.95 -29.54 -0.25
CA VAL A 224 -5.07 -29.92 -1.36
C VAL A 224 -4.06 -30.95 -0.88
N PRO A 225 -3.83 -32.06 -1.64
CA PRO A 225 -2.82 -33.05 -1.29
C PRO A 225 -1.42 -32.44 -1.16
N ALA A 226 -0.64 -32.91 -0.18
CA ALA A 226 0.76 -32.55 -0.08
C ALA A 226 1.54 -33.03 -1.32
N GLY A 227 2.28 -32.14 -1.99
CA GLY A 227 3.11 -32.49 -3.15
C GLY A 227 3.22 -31.34 -4.15
N PRO A 228 3.97 -31.53 -5.24
CA PRO A 228 4.05 -30.53 -6.29
C PRO A 228 2.66 -30.28 -6.89
N ILE A 229 2.27 -29.01 -6.97
CA ILE A 229 1.03 -28.61 -7.65
C ILE A 229 1.35 -28.50 -9.14
N PRO A 230 0.92 -29.44 -10.00
CA PRO A 230 1.16 -29.36 -11.42
C PRO A 230 0.33 -28.22 -12.02
N ASN A 231 0.86 -27.58 -13.05
CA ASN A 231 0.17 -26.54 -13.80
C ASN A 231 -0.25 -25.34 -12.95
N PHE A 232 0.57 -24.95 -11.97
CA PHE A 232 0.32 -23.76 -11.16
C PHE A 232 0.25 -22.53 -12.07
N VAL A 233 -0.88 -21.81 -12.01
CA VAL A 233 -1.12 -20.57 -12.76
C VAL A 233 -1.13 -19.41 -11.78
N TYR A 234 -0.22 -18.47 -11.99
CA TYR A 234 -0.26 -17.20 -11.28
C TYR A 234 -1.24 -16.25 -11.98
N ILE A 235 -2.26 -15.81 -11.28
CA ILE A 235 -3.24 -14.84 -11.78
C ILE A 235 -3.11 -13.57 -10.95
N ASP A 236 -2.74 -12.44 -11.58
CA ASP A 236 -2.72 -11.13 -10.95
C ASP A 236 -3.86 -10.27 -11.50
N GLY A 237 -4.68 -9.76 -10.60
CA GLY A 237 -5.81 -8.90 -10.95
C GLY A 237 -5.33 -7.48 -11.28
N ARG A 238 -5.49 -7.06 -12.54
CA ARG A 238 -5.21 -5.68 -12.94
C ARG A 238 -6.09 -4.70 -12.16
N PHE A 239 -5.49 -3.77 -11.40
CA PHE A 239 -6.22 -2.83 -10.53
C PHE A 239 -7.11 -3.48 -9.45
N MET A 240 -6.85 -4.69 -9.05
CA MET A 240 -7.67 -5.43 -8.09
C MET A 240 -7.96 -4.62 -6.83
N TYR A 241 -6.94 -4.03 -6.20
CA TYR A 241 -7.12 -3.21 -4.99
C TYR A 241 -7.98 -1.96 -5.26
N ALA A 242 -7.76 -1.29 -6.38
CA ALA A 242 -8.55 -0.12 -6.75
C ALA A 242 -10.01 -0.50 -7.02
N GLY A 243 -10.24 -1.62 -7.71
CA GLY A 243 -11.60 -2.15 -7.95
C GLY A 243 -12.32 -2.48 -6.65
N SER A 244 -11.63 -3.12 -5.72
CA SER A 244 -12.21 -3.53 -4.43
C SER A 244 -12.57 -2.35 -3.52
N VAL A 245 -11.87 -1.22 -3.61
CA VAL A 245 -12.10 -0.05 -2.73
C VAL A 245 -12.93 1.06 -3.39
N THR A 246 -13.37 0.90 -4.64
CA THR A 246 -14.26 1.87 -5.31
C THR A 246 -15.72 1.72 -4.93
N GLY A 247 -16.05 0.72 -4.13
CA GLY A 247 -17.37 0.57 -3.55
C GLY A 247 -17.60 1.42 -2.29
N GLU A 248 -18.80 1.31 -1.75
CA GLU A 248 -19.11 1.85 -0.44
C GLU A 248 -18.33 1.07 0.62
N ILE A 249 -17.63 1.79 1.48
CA ILE A 249 -16.90 1.24 2.63
C ILE A 249 -17.55 1.67 3.94
N GLY A 250 -17.28 0.92 5.00
CA GLY A 250 -17.70 1.27 6.34
C GLY A 250 -16.73 2.25 7.00
N ALA A 251 -17.27 3.30 7.59
CA ALA A 251 -16.50 4.31 8.35
C ALA A 251 -17.24 4.72 9.63
N ALA A 252 -16.63 5.59 10.42
CA ALA A 252 -17.29 6.27 11.51
C ALA A 252 -18.36 7.25 11.00
N PRO A 253 -19.37 7.57 11.83
CA PRO A 253 -19.62 7.00 13.15
C PRO A 253 -20.06 5.53 13.09
N ALA A 254 -19.71 4.78 14.13
CA ALA A 254 -20.07 3.38 14.30
C ALA A 254 -21.04 3.23 15.49
N THR A 255 -21.89 2.21 15.43
CA THR A 255 -22.85 1.91 16.48
C THR A 255 -22.80 0.43 16.83
N LEU A 256 -22.66 0.12 18.12
CA LEU A 256 -22.77 -1.24 18.63
C LEU A 256 -24.23 -1.70 18.55
N LEU A 257 -24.43 -2.91 18.08
CA LEU A 257 -25.74 -3.56 17.91
C LEU A 257 -25.85 -4.77 18.83
N SER A 258 -27.03 -4.97 19.39
CA SER A 258 -27.42 -6.23 20.02
C SER A 258 -27.50 -7.37 19.00
N ALA A 259 -27.55 -8.61 19.45
CA ALA A 259 -27.69 -9.79 18.61
C ALA A 259 -28.91 -9.70 17.65
N THR A 260 -30.03 -9.22 18.14
CA THR A 260 -31.27 -9.05 17.33
C THR A 260 -31.08 -7.97 16.27
N GLU A 261 -30.57 -6.80 16.65
CA GLU A 261 -30.32 -5.70 15.71
C GLU A 261 -29.29 -6.06 14.65
N ALA A 262 -28.26 -6.81 15.02
CA ALA A 262 -27.23 -7.30 14.09
C ALA A 262 -27.82 -8.25 13.04
N ARG A 263 -28.65 -9.21 13.49
CA ARG A 263 -29.39 -10.13 12.60
C ARG A 263 -30.34 -9.39 11.68
N ASP A 264 -31.14 -8.46 12.24
CA ASP A 264 -32.10 -7.68 11.47
C ASP A 264 -31.40 -6.80 10.41
N LEU A 265 -30.27 -6.18 10.77
CA LEU A 265 -29.47 -5.40 9.83
C LEU A 265 -29.00 -6.28 8.67
N PHE A 266 -28.41 -7.45 8.95
CA PHE A 266 -27.93 -8.35 7.92
C PHE A 266 -29.06 -8.88 7.04
N THR A 267 -30.16 -9.30 7.63
CA THR A 267 -31.32 -9.84 6.90
C THR A 267 -31.96 -8.80 5.97
N ASN A 268 -32.13 -7.56 6.46
CA ASN A 268 -32.80 -6.51 5.69
C ASN A 268 -31.88 -5.79 4.70
N ASN A 269 -30.56 -5.79 4.96
CA ASN A 269 -29.56 -5.14 4.11
C ASN A 269 -28.22 -5.86 4.15
N PRO A 270 -28.10 -7.03 3.48
CA PRO A 270 -26.92 -7.90 3.52
C PRO A 270 -25.67 -7.31 2.84
N TRP A 271 -25.73 -6.07 2.36
CA TRP A 271 -24.60 -5.32 1.80
C TRP A 271 -24.24 -4.08 2.61
N HIS A 272 -24.92 -3.87 3.76
CA HIS A 272 -24.57 -2.74 4.62
C HIS A 272 -23.19 -2.99 5.27
N PRO A 273 -22.25 -2.06 5.20
CA PRO A 273 -20.98 -2.20 5.90
C PRO A 273 -21.19 -2.37 7.40
N ALA A 274 -20.83 -3.53 7.90
CA ALA A 274 -20.94 -3.86 9.31
C ALA A 274 -19.94 -4.96 9.67
N ARG A 275 -19.73 -5.14 10.96
CA ARG A 275 -19.05 -6.30 11.49
C ARG A 275 -20.01 -7.06 12.40
N TYR A 276 -19.91 -8.36 12.37
CA TYR A 276 -20.80 -9.26 13.10
C TYR A 276 -19.97 -10.22 13.96
N HIS A 277 -20.26 -10.24 15.25
CA HIS A 277 -19.78 -11.29 16.15
C HIS A 277 -20.74 -12.44 16.06
N ILE A 278 -20.25 -13.56 15.61
CA ILE A 278 -21.09 -14.73 15.31
C ILE A 278 -20.53 -15.99 15.91
N ARG A 279 -21.41 -16.95 16.16
CA ARG A 279 -21.06 -18.35 16.38
C ARG A 279 -21.61 -19.17 15.23
N PHE A 280 -20.77 -20.01 14.64
CA PHE A 280 -21.09 -20.84 13.50
C PHE A 280 -20.54 -22.25 13.65
N THR A 281 -21.14 -23.19 12.94
CA THR A 281 -20.63 -24.56 12.83
C THR A 281 -20.31 -24.84 11.37
N VAL A 282 -19.12 -25.38 11.09
CA VAL A 282 -18.77 -25.80 9.72
C VAL A 282 -19.72 -26.91 9.28
N PRO A 283 -20.43 -26.77 8.14
CA PRO A 283 -21.39 -27.76 7.70
C PRO A 283 -20.80 -29.17 7.57
N SER A 284 -21.57 -30.21 7.89
CA SER A 284 -21.10 -31.61 7.85
C SER A 284 -20.70 -32.06 6.46
N TRP A 285 -21.23 -31.46 5.44
CA TRP A 285 -20.98 -31.74 4.02
C TRP A 285 -19.84 -30.94 3.40
N TRP A 286 -19.27 -29.96 4.16
CA TRP A 286 -18.22 -29.08 3.63
C TRP A 286 -16.89 -29.81 3.47
N ASP A 287 -16.27 -29.73 2.31
CA ASP A 287 -15.01 -30.41 1.98
C ASP A 287 -13.97 -29.49 1.31
N ASP A 288 -14.24 -28.17 1.27
CA ASP A 288 -13.38 -27.16 0.68
C ASP A 288 -12.69 -26.30 1.75
N ILE A 289 -12.06 -25.20 1.33
CA ILE A 289 -11.38 -24.25 2.22
C ILE A 289 -12.36 -23.59 3.19
N GLY A 290 -11.87 -23.22 4.38
CA GLY A 290 -12.69 -22.47 5.33
C GLY A 290 -13.03 -21.08 4.80
N LEU A 291 -14.24 -20.60 5.06
CA LEU A 291 -14.72 -19.31 4.57
C LEU A 291 -14.56 -18.19 5.62
N LEU A 292 -14.74 -18.50 6.89
CA LEU A 292 -14.77 -17.52 7.97
C LEU A 292 -13.47 -17.53 8.79
N PRO A 293 -12.89 -16.35 9.07
CA PRO A 293 -11.65 -16.25 9.83
C PRO A 293 -11.88 -16.48 11.34
N VAL A 294 -10.98 -17.20 11.99
CA VAL A 294 -10.98 -17.38 13.45
C VAL A 294 -9.61 -16.99 13.99
N LYS A 295 -9.60 -16.16 15.02
CA LYS A 295 -8.35 -15.74 15.66
C LYS A 295 -7.77 -16.85 16.51
N ARG A 296 -6.48 -17.15 16.34
CA ARG A 296 -5.78 -18.11 17.20
C ARG A 296 -5.63 -17.54 18.62
N THR A 297 -6.03 -18.28 19.60
CA THR A 297 -5.94 -17.90 21.02
C THR A 297 -4.71 -18.45 21.71
N LYS A 298 -4.06 -19.46 21.13
CA LYS A 298 -2.87 -20.14 21.66
C LYS A 298 -1.88 -20.43 20.54
N GLY A 299 -0.62 -20.61 20.90
CA GLY A 299 0.43 -20.99 19.99
C GLY A 299 0.85 -19.88 19.03
N ARG A 300 0.88 -20.17 17.73
CA ARG A 300 1.27 -19.23 16.69
C ARG A 300 0.24 -18.11 16.56
N ALA A 301 0.69 -16.84 16.70
CA ALA A 301 -0.20 -15.69 16.49
C ALA A 301 -0.79 -15.64 15.06
N GLY A 302 -1.98 -15.11 14.93
CA GLY A 302 -2.60 -14.90 13.63
C GLY A 302 -4.02 -15.43 13.52
N TRP A 303 -4.40 -15.79 12.31
CA TRP A 303 -5.73 -16.23 11.94
C TRP A 303 -5.67 -17.59 11.24
N PHE A 304 -6.77 -18.33 11.28
CA PHE A 304 -6.97 -19.54 10.49
C PHE A 304 -8.44 -19.58 10.03
N TRP A 305 -8.72 -20.38 9.03
CA TRP A 305 -10.05 -20.54 8.44
C TRP A 305 -10.46 -21.99 8.63
N PRO A 306 -11.26 -22.31 9.67
CA PRO A 306 -11.66 -23.69 9.96
C PRO A 306 -12.50 -24.26 8.83
N ASN A 307 -12.21 -25.52 8.47
CA ASN A 307 -12.92 -26.26 7.43
C ASN A 307 -13.19 -27.73 7.82
N VAL A 308 -13.04 -28.10 9.09
CA VAL A 308 -13.38 -29.42 9.56
C VAL A 308 -14.87 -29.49 9.89
N PRO A 309 -15.64 -30.31 9.15
CA PRO A 309 -17.08 -30.44 9.34
C PRO A 309 -17.49 -30.72 10.79
N GLY A 310 -18.56 -30.08 11.22
CA GLY A 310 -19.14 -30.22 12.55
C GLY A 310 -18.40 -29.46 13.67
N THR A 311 -17.30 -28.76 13.38
CA THR A 311 -16.62 -27.92 14.37
C THR A 311 -17.29 -26.57 14.53
N THR A 312 -17.45 -26.14 15.80
CA THR A 312 -18.11 -24.87 16.12
C THR A 312 -17.08 -23.82 16.55
N HIS A 313 -17.24 -22.62 16.03
CA HIS A 313 -16.32 -21.51 16.28
C HIS A 313 -17.09 -20.21 16.54
N GLU A 314 -16.40 -19.28 17.20
CA GLU A 314 -16.89 -17.93 17.47
C GLU A 314 -15.89 -16.91 16.96
N THR A 315 -16.37 -15.88 16.22
CA THR A 315 -15.49 -14.91 15.57
C THR A 315 -16.21 -13.64 15.18
N TRP A 316 -15.43 -12.61 14.89
CA TRP A 316 -15.89 -11.40 14.21
C TRP A 316 -15.61 -11.49 12.71
N VAL A 317 -16.63 -11.22 11.91
CA VAL A 317 -16.58 -11.21 10.45
C VAL A 317 -17.11 -9.91 9.88
N ASP A 318 -16.71 -9.54 8.69
CA ASP A 318 -17.37 -8.46 7.98
C ASP A 318 -18.60 -8.94 7.19
N THR A 319 -19.35 -7.98 6.66
CA THR A 319 -20.55 -8.25 5.86
C THR A 319 -20.26 -9.15 4.67
N ALA A 320 -19.13 -8.94 3.97
CA ALA A 320 -18.81 -9.68 2.76
C ALA A 320 -18.42 -11.13 3.07
N GLU A 321 -17.65 -11.35 4.14
CA GLU A 321 -17.27 -12.69 4.62
C GLU A 321 -18.50 -13.50 5.03
N LEU A 322 -19.38 -12.88 5.83
CA LEU A 322 -20.62 -13.53 6.28
C LEU A 322 -21.56 -13.84 5.11
N LYS A 323 -21.71 -12.87 4.20
CA LYS A 323 -22.55 -13.07 3.00
C LYS A 323 -22.03 -14.20 2.13
N LEU A 324 -20.71 -14.27 1.90
CA LEU A 324 -20.11 -15.36 1.15
C LEU A 324 -20.39 -16.72 1.81
N ALA A 325 -20.19 -16.81 3.11
CA ALA A 325 -20.45 -18.08 3.83
C ALA A 325 -21.90 -18.52 3.71
N ILE A 326 -22.86 -17.60 3.79
CA ILE A 326 -24.29 -17.91 3.61
C ILE A 326 -24.63 -18.25 2.16
N ASP A 327 -24.09 -17.53 1.18
CA ASP A 327 -24.28 -17.84 -0.24
C ASP A 327 -23.75 -19.23 -0.61
N GLU A 328 -22.69 -19.68 0.07
CA GLU A 328 -22.12 -21.03 -0.05
C GLU A 328 -22.83 -22.07 0.88
N GLY A 329 -23.92 -21.70 1.53
CA GLY A 329 -24.77 -22.60 2.29
C GLY A 329 -24.29 -22.93 3.70
N TRP A 330 -23.44 -22.11 4.30
CA TRP A 330 -22.94 -22.36 5.68
C TRP A 330 -24.00 -22.15 6.78
N ASP A 331 -25.20 -21.67 6.41
CA ASP A 331 -26.38 -21.62 7.26
C ASP A 331 -27.29 -22.86 7.11
N THR A 332 -26.84 -23.88 6.39
CA THR A 332 -27.58 -25.12 6.14
C THR A 332 -26.79 -26.37 6.55
N GLU A 333 -27.51 -27.42 6.91
CA GLU A 333 -26.96 -28.71 7.24
C GLU A 333 -27.66 -29.82 6.43
N ALA A 334 -26.96 -30.93 6.17
CA ALA A 334 -27.57 -32.07 5.51
C ALA A 334 -28.56 -32.78 6.43
N GLY A 335 -29.82 -32.83 6.03
CA GLY A 335 -30.87 -33.57 6.72
C GLY A 335 -31.35 -34.78 5.93
N PRO A 336 -32.10 -35.69 6.55
CA PRO A 336 -32.57 -36.91 5.90
C PRO A 336 -33.50 -36.63 4.73
N ASP A 337 -34.25 -35.52 4.75
CA ASP A 337 -35.20 -35.13 3.72
C ASP A 337 -34.71 -33.91 2.88
N GLY A 338 -33.42 -33.55 2.97
CA GLY A 338 -32.82 -32.42 2.31
C GLY A 338 -32.15 -31.44 3.30
N PRO A 339 -31.64 -30.31 2.79
CA PRO A 339 -30.93 -29.32 3.64
C PRO A 339 -31.85 -28.77 4.73
N ILE A 340 -31.38 -28.79 5.97
CA ILE A 340 -32.02 -28.13 7.11
C ILE A 340 -31.23 -26.89 7.48
N THR A 341 -31.92 -25.83 7.90
CA THR A 341 -31.28 -24.59 8.32
C THR A 341 -30.54 -24.84 9.62
N GLN A 342 -29.23 -24.61 9.60
CA GLN A 342 -28.39 -24.50 10.79
C GLN A 342 -28.01 -23.04 10.99
N PRO A 343 -28.76 -22.28 11.79
CA PRO A 343 -28.60 -20.84 11.81
C PRO A 343 -27.25 -20.45 12.39
N ILE A 344 -26.56 -19.55 11.69
CA ILE A 344 -25.45 -18.79 12.26
C ILE A 344 -26.03 -17.94 13.38
N GLU A 345 -25.48 -18.09 14.59
CA GLU A 345 -25.91 -17.34 15.76
C GLU A 345 -25.24 -15.97 15.78
N PHE A 346 -26.00 -14.89 15.73
CA PHE A 346 -25.52 -13.54 15.95
C PHE A 346 -25.43 -13.29 17.46
N LEU A 347 -24.28 -12.77 17.91
CA LEU A 347 -24.02 -12.43 19.31
C LEU A 347 -24.11 -10.91 19.53
N GLU A 348 -23.51 -10.15 18.65
CA GLU A 348 -23.54 -8.68 18.60
C GLU A 348 -23.05 -8.20 17.22
N GLY A 349 -23.07 -6.89 16.99
CA GLY A 349 -22.56 -6.31 15.75
C GLY A 349 -22.06 -4.88 15.90
N ILE A 350 -21.36 -4.40 14.89
CA ILE A 350 -20.96 -2.99 14.74
C ILE A 350 -21.46 -2.52 13.39
N LYS A 351 -22.46 -1.62 13.42
CA LYS A 351 -22.92 -0.94 12.21
C LYS A 351 -22.00 0.21 11.90
N LEU A 352 -21.54 0.29 10.65
CA LEU A 352 -20.68 1.34 10.14
C LEU A 352 -21.48 2.30 9.25
N THR A 353 -21.05 3.53 9.15
CA THR A 353 -21.62 4.48 8.19
C THR A 353 -21.08 4.19 6.79
N LYS A 354 -21.95 4.15 5.80
CA LYS A 354 -21.55 3.99 4.39
C LYS A 354 -20.91 5.28 3.88
N VAL A 355 -19.71 5.15 3.31
CA VAL A 355 -18.99 6.24 2.67
C VAL A 355 -18.35 5.76 1.38
N ASP A 356 -18.13 6.67 0.43
CA ASP A 356 -17.41 6.40 -0.82
C ASP A 356 -16.30 7.45 -1.02
N PRO A 357 -15.27 7.44 -0.16
CA PRO A 357 -14.23 8.48 -0.16
C PRO A 357 -13.18 8.26 -1.24
N ILE A 358 -13.16 7.12 -1.90
CA ILE A 358 -12.03 6.64 -2.70
C ILE A 358 -12.32 6.69 -4.21
N ARG A 359 -13.57 6.51 -4.64
CA ARG A 359 -13.97 6.46 -6.06
C ARG A 359 -13.46 7.64 -6.88
N GLY A 360 -13.65 8.86 -6.40
CA GLY A 360 -13.21 10.08 -7.08
C GLY A 360 -11.70 10.17 -7.24
N TRP A 361 -10.97 9.71 -6.25
CA TRP A 361 -9.50 9.65 -6.27
C TRP A 361 -9.00 8.56 -7.23
N VAL A 362 -9.55 7.34 -7.17
CA VAL A 362 -9.20 6.25 -8.10
C VAL A 362 -9.49 6.65 -9.54
N LYS A 363 -10.67 7.26 -9.80
CA LYS A 363 -11.00 7.81 -11.11
C LYS A 363 -9.97 8.85 -11.58
N THR A 364 -9.52 9.72 -10.69
CA THR A 364 -8.49 10.72 -11.00
C THR A 364 -7.18 10.06 -11.45
N ILE A 365 -6.74 9.00 -10.75
CA ILE A 365 -5.54 8.26 -11.14
C ILE A 365 -5.74 7.50 -12.45
N GLN A 366 -6.92 6.91 -12.67
CA GLN A 366 -7.24 6.27 -13.94
C GLN A 366 -7.18 7.27 -15.11
N ASP A 367 -7.76 8.46 -14.94
CA ASP A 367 -7.69 9.51 -15.95
C ASP A 367 -6.23 9.95 -16.24
N MET A 368 -5.35 9.93 -15.21
CA MET A 368 -3.92 10.21 -15.40
C MET A 368 -3.22 9.10 -16.20
N ILE A 369 -3.59 7.85 -15.97
CA ILE A 369 -3.08 6.72 -16.76
C ILE A 369 -3.52 6.84 -18.21
N ASP A 370 -4.79 7.16 -18.46
CA ASP A 370 -5.33 7.36 -19.81
C ASP A 370 -4.62 8.52 -20.54
N ILE A 371 -4.29 9.60 -19.81
CA ILE A 371 -3.48 10.70 -20.34
C ILE A 371 -2.08 10.22 -20.74
N ALA A 372 -1.42 9.42 -19.89
CA ALA A 372 -0.10 8.88 -20.18
C ALA A 372 -0.11 7.96 -21.41
N GLU A 373 -1.07 7.05 -21.47
CA GLU A 373 -1.28 6.13 -22.60
C GLU A 373 -1.55 6.90 -23.90
N LYS A 374 -2.53 7.79 -23.89
CA LYS A 374 -2.88 8.60 -25.07
C LYS A 374 -1.72 9.47 -25.59
N ARG A 375 -0.87 9.94 -24.69
CA ARG A 375 0.26 10.82 -25.05
C ARG A 375 1.46 10.05 -25.62
N TRP A 376 1.71 8.84 -25.12
CA TRP A 376 2.98 8.14 -25.34
C TRP A 376 2.88 6.75 -25.98
N ALA A 377 1.71 6.08 -25.99
CA ALA A 377 1.61 4.69 -26.46
C ALA A 377 2.18 4.48 -27.87
N ASP A 378 1.80 5.34 -28.80
CA ASP A 378 2.23 5.23 -30.19
C ASP A 378 3.64 5.79 -30.45
N LYS A 379 4.12 6.67 -29.56
CA LYS A 379 5.40 7.37 -29.72
C LYS A 379 6.55 6.66 -29.04
N ASN A 380 6.29 6.15 -27.84
CA ASN A 380 7.29 5.48 -27.01
C ASN A 380 6.62 4.53 -26.00
N PRO A 381 6.46 3.24 -26.34
CA PRO A 381 5.85 2.24 -25.45
C PRO A 381 6.56 2.10 -24.11
N THR A 382 7.90 2.22 -24.09
CA THR A 382 8.69 2.18 -22.85
C THR A 382 8.34 3.35 -21.94
N ALA A 383 8.19 4.55 -22.48
CA ALA A 383 7.75 5.74 -21.74
C ALA A 383 6.37 5.52 -21.10
N THR A 384 5.43 4.97 -21.88
CA THR A 384 4.09 4.62 -21.38
C THR A 384 4.19 3.66 -20.20
N THR A 385 4.96 2.58 -20.33
CA THR A 385 5.16 1.59 -19.26
C THR A 385 5.72 2.24 -17.99
N ILE A 386 6.74 3.09 -18.08
CA ILE A 386 7.35 3.77 -16.94
C ILE A 386 6.30 4.64 -16.21
N LEU A 387 5.59 5.47 -16.94
CA LEU A 387 4.63 6.42 -16.35
C LEU A 387 3.40 5.73 -15.76
N THR A 388 2.83 4.77 -16.48
CA THR A 388 1.67 4.02 -15.98
C THR A 388 2.03 3.14 -14.78
N SER A 389 3.25 2.57 -14.74
CA SER A 389 3.73 1.82 -13.57
C SER A 389 3.91 2.72 -12.35
N ALA A 390 4.41 3.95 -12.52
CA ALA A 390 4.54 4.92 -11.43
C ALA A 390 3.16 5.31 -10.85
N LEU A 391 2.17 5.58 -11.69
CA LEU A 391 0.80 5.91 -11.26
C LEU A 391 0.13 4.73 -10.56
N LYS A 392 0.30 3.51 -11.07
CA LYS A 392 -0.18 2.28 -10.42
C LYS A 392 0.51 2.03 -9.08
N ASN A 393 1.81 2.27 -9.01
CA ASN A 393 2.57 2.15 -7.78
C ASN A 393 2.09 3.18 -6.73
N MET A 394 1.87 4.42 -7.12
CA MET A 394 1.29 5.45 -6.25
C MET A 394 -0.04 4.99 -5.67
N LEU A 395 -0.96 4.48 -6.50
CA LEU A 395 -2.24 3.93 -6.04
C LEU A 395 -2.05 2.79 -5.03
N ARG A 396 -1.24 1.79 -5.38
CA ARG A 396 -1.00 0.59 -4.56
C ARG A 396 -0.43 0.94 -3.18
N VAL A 397 0.61 1.78 -3.17
CA VAL A 397 1.31 2.16 -1.92
C VAL A 397 0.40 3.02 -1.04
N THR A 398 -0.43 3.88 -1.63
CA THR A 398 -1.38 4.70 -0.88
C THR A 398 -2.46 3.86 -0.20
N ILE A 399 -3.05 2.91 -0.91
CA ILE A 399 -4.03 1.97 -0.31
C ILE A 399 -3.38 1.18 0.82
N GLY A 400 -2.16 0.66 0.63
CA GLY A 400 -1.42 -0.02 1.69
C GLY A 400 -1.15 0.85 2.92
N GLN A 401 -0.93 2.15 2.75
CA GLN A 401 -0.78 3.08 3.88
C GLN A 401 -2.10 3.38 4.58
N MET A 402 -3.21 3.48 3.85
CA MET A 402 -4.54 3.68 4.43
C MET A 402 -4.99 2.49 5.28
N SER A 403 -4.57 1.27 4.92
CA SER A 403 -4.91 0.06 5.66
C SER A 403 -4.04 -0.17 6.90
N ALA A 404 -2.90 0.52 7.01
CA ALA A 404 -1.95 0.37 8.11
C ALA A 404 -2.07 1.48 9.18
N SER A 405 -2.91 2.48 8.95
CA SER A 405 -3.20 3.61 9.86
C SER A 405 -4.49 3.39 10.62
#